data_f32f9292e898bcf5b7738ce57a923d61
#
_entry.id   f32f9292e898bcf5b7738ce57a923d61
#
_cell.length_a   1.000
_cell.length_b   1.000
_cell.length_c   1.000
_cell.angle_alpha   90.00
_cell.angle_beta   90.00
_cell.angle_gamma   90.00
#
_symmetry.space_group_name_H-M   'P 1'
#
loop_
_entity.id
_entity.type
_entity.pdbx_description
1 polymer ?
#
loop_
_entity_poly.entity_id
_entity_poly.type
_entity_poly.pdbx_seq_one_letter_code
_entity_poly.pdbx_strand_id
1 'polypeptide(L)'
;SLTKVIVTTSSIMKLIEMGKINLYDYLKEYFPELPAKKEEITIYHLLTHSSGFQAIVKLWDKDLDYQQKIKYILDLPLENEIGEVVNYSDPNFILLGELVQRVSGQNLNQFSQDQIFKPLNMQNTAYKPLANLEEISKNKIAAAEYCSFRDRMIVGEVHDENCYALGEISGHAGLFSNLNDLSKFVRMLLNKGTYNDKKILSKLTVKTMTKNWTENLKQNRALGWDLINNFRSSGGILFSDKAFGHTGFTGTSIWIDPGSELGVIFLTNRVHPSRDNVDIISLRPRLHNLIAAVLN
;
A
#
# COMPACT_ATOMS: atom_id res chain seq x y z
N SER A 1 4.06 2.85 3.43
CA SER A 1 3.57 2.46 2.07
C SER A 1 3.19 0.99 1.94
N LEU A 2 3.52 0.11 2.89
CA LEU A 2 2.94 -1.26 2.90
C LEU A 2 1.41 -1.23 3.00
N THR A 3 0.84 -0.17 3.55
CA THR A 3 -0.61 0.09 3.54
C THR A 3 -1.22 -0.03 2.15
N LYS A 4 -0.52 0.45 1.12
CA LYS A 4 -1.00 0.41 -0.27
C LYS A 4 -1.37 -1.00 -0.71
N VAL A 5 -0.55 -1.98 -0.37
CA VAL A 5 -0.73 -3.37 -0.84
C VAL A 5 -1.53 -4.21 0.13
N ILE A 6 -1.33 -4.03 1.44
CA ILE A 6 -2.03 -4.82 2.45
C ILE A 6 -3.49 -4.39 2.57
N VAL A 7 -3.75 -3.09 2.58
CA VAL A 7 -5.10 -2.53 2.74
C VAL A 7 -5.74 -2.23 1.39
N THR A 8 -5.19 -1.24 0.68
CA THR A 8 -5.91 -0.58 -0.41
C THR A 8 -6.05 -1.48 -1.62
N THR A 9 -4.95 -2.07 -2.10
CA THR A 9 -5.02 -3.03 -3.22
C THR A 9 -5.92 -4.21 -2.88
N SER A 10 -5.76 -4.80 -1.69
CA SER A 10 -6.60 -5.92 -1.26
C SER A 10 -8.09 -5.55 -1.16
N SER A 11 -8.41 -4.34 -0.69
CA SER A 11 -9.79 -3.83 -0.62
C SER A 11 -10.38 -3.59 -2.01
N ILE A 12 -9.64 -2.97 -2.92
CA ILE A 12 -10.06 -2.78 -4.32
C ILE A 12 -10.32 -4.13 -4.99
N MET A 13 -9.39 -5.09 -4.83
CA MET A 13 -9.58 -6.44 -5.39
C MET A 13 -10.79 -7.15 -4.78
N LYS A 14 -11.09 -6.91 -3.51
CA LYS A 14 -12.29 -7.43 -2.85
C LYS A 14 -13.56 -6.81 -3.43
N LEU A 15 -13.60 -5.51 -3.66
CA LEU A 15 -14.73 -4.84 -4.31
C LEU A 15 -14.95 -5.35 -5.74
N ILE A 16 -13.86 -5.65 -6.48
CA ILE A 16 -13.96 -6.30 -7.81
C ILE A 16 -14.59 -7.70 -7.68
N GLU A 17 -14.15 -8.52 -6.71
CA GLU A 17 -14.76 -9.84 -6.45
C GLU A 17 -16.26 -9.75 -6.09
N MET A 18 -16.65 -8.69 -5.41
CA MET A 18 -18.05 -8.42 -5.05
C MET A 18 -18.88 -7.87 -6.21
N GLY A 19 -18.27 -7.62 -7.38
CA GLY A 19 -18.94 -7.03 -8.54
C GLY A 19 -19.37 -5.58 -8.33
N LYS A 20 -18.71 -4.86 -7.41
CA LYS A 20 -19.03 -3.46 -7.08
C LYS A 20 -18.32 -2.46 -7.97
N ILE A 21 -17.15 -2.83 -8.47
CA ILE A 21 -16.30 -2.03 -9.37
C ILE A 21 -15.61 -2.94 -10.38
N ASN A 22 -15.10 -2.37 -11.47
CA ASN A 22 -14.25 -3.04 -12.44
C ASN A 22 -12.88 -2.33 -12.52
N LEU A 23 -11.83 -3.07 -12.86
CA LEU A 23 -10.47 -2.54 -12.98
C LEU A 23 -10.38 -1.37 -13.98
N TYR A 24 -11.17 -1.40 -15.04
CA TYR A 24 -11.19 -0.39 -16.09
C TYR A 24 -12.31 0.64 -15.97
N ASP A 25 -13.06 0.64 -14.87
CA ASP A 25 -14.03 1.71 -14.61
C ASP A 25 -13.32 3.04 -14.53
N TYR A 26 -13.92 4.05 -15.11
CA TYR A 26 -13.40 5.41 -15.09
C TYR A 26 -13.53 6.02 -13.71
N LEU A 27 -12.48 6.69 -13.25
CA LEU A 27 -12.47 7.34 -11.93
C LEU A 27 -13.65 8.32 -11.76
N LYS A 28 -14.04 9.01 -12.84
CA LYS A 28 -15.17 9.96 -12.86
C LYS A 28 -16.52 9.35 -12.47
N GLU A 29 -16.69 8.05 -12.61
CA GLU A 29 -17.93 7.37 -12.20
C GLU A 29 -18.12 7.42 -10.68
N TYR A 30 -17.03 7.48 -9.94
CA TYR A 30 -16.99 7.53 -8.47
C TYR A 30 -16.64 8.91 -7.91
N PHE A 31 -16.09 9.78 -8.76
CA PHE A 31 -15.66 11.14 -8.43
C PHE A 31 -16.23 12.10 -9.49
N PRO A 32 -17.53 12.42 -9.41
CA PRO A 32 -18.17 13.32 -10.39
C PRO A 32 -17.53 14.72 -10.44
N GLU A 33 -16.84 15.11 -9.35
CA GLU A 33 -16.07 16.33 -9.26
C GLU A 33 -14.70 16.29 -9.97
N LEU A 34 -14.34 15.18 -10.63
CA LEU A 34 -13.07 15.04 -11.36
C LEU A 34 -13.05 15.98 -12.58
N PRO A 35 -11.97 16.78 -12.78
CA PRO A 35 -11.85 17.66 -13.94
C PRO A 35 -11.88 16.89 -15.27
N ALA A 36 -12.52 17.46 -16.31
CA ALA A 36 -12.70 16.85 -17.62
C ALA A 36 -11.39 16.35 -18.28
N LYS A 37 -10.27 17.05 -18.07
CA LYS A 37 -8.94 16.64 -18.57
C LYS A 37 -8.41 15.30 -17.99
N LYS A 38 -9.08 14.73 -17.00
CA LYS A 38 -8.69 13.50 -16.30
C LYS A 38 -9.73 12.39 -16.42
N GLU A 39 -10.75 12.56 -17.27
CA GLU A 39 -11.85 11.61 -17.42
C GLU A 39 -11.40 10.22 -17.87
N GLU A 40 -10.24 10.11 -18.54
CA GLU A 40 -9.67 8.84 -19.00
C GLU A 40 -8.92 8.06 -17.89
N ILE A 41 -8.75 8.65 -16.71
CA ILE A 41 -8.14 7.92 -15.58
C ILE A 41 -9.09 6.81 -15.14
N THR A 42 -8.56 5.59 -15.05
CA THR A 42 -9.26 4.41 -14.56
C THR A 42 -8.66 3.92 -13.23
N ILE A 43 -9.36 3.01 -12.56
CA ILE A 43 -8.84 2.32 -11.37
C ILE A 43 -7.51 1.60 -11.68
N TYR A 44 -7.38 1.03 -12.88
CA TYR A 44 -6.13 0.44 -13.38
C TYR A 44 -4.95 1.44 -13.33
N HIS A 45 -5.15 2.65 -13.84
CA HIS A 45 -4.09 3.67 -13.86
C HIS A 45 -3.62 4.07 -12.46
N LEU A 46 -4.55 4.13 -11.49
CA LEU A 46 -4.20 4.41 -10.09
C LEU A 46 -3.41 3.25 -9.47
N LEU A 47 -3.84 2.00 -9.64
CA LEU A 47 -3.19 0.81 -9.07
C LEU A 47 -1.80 0.55 -9.67
N THR A 48 -1.57 0.92 -10.91
CA THR A 48 -0.28 0.73 -11.62
C THR A 48 0.62 1.96 -11.54
N HIS A 49 0.17 3.04 -10.88
CA HIS A 49 0.89 4.31 -10.83
C HIS A 49 1.13 4.94 -12.21
N SER A 50 0.22 4.73 -13.16
CA SER A 50 0.29 5.27 -14.53
C SER A 50 -0.78 6.33 -14.82
N SER A 51 -1.35 6.94 -13.80
CA SER A 51 -2.40 7.97 -13.93
C SER A 51 -1.90 9.34 -14.38
N GLY A 52 -0.59 9.58 -14.36
CA GLY A 52 0.02 10.88 -14.60
C GLY A 52 0.09 11.81 -13.38
N PHE A 53 -0.51 11.46 -12.25
CA PHE A 53 -0.37 12.27 -11.03
C PHE A 53 1.07 12.33 -10.54
N GLN A 54 1.45 13.48 -9.95
CA GLN A 54 2.74 13.69 -9.30
C GLN A 54 2.99 12.69 -8.15
N ALA A 55 4.27 12.47 -7.83
CA ALA A 55 4.67 11.47 -6.84
C ALA A 55 4.14 11.80 -5.42
N ILE A 56 4.27 13.06 -5.00
CA ILE A 56 3.95 13.52 -3.64
C ILE A 56 3.16 14.82 -3.73
N VAL A 57 2.20 14.97 -2.82
CA VAL A 57 1.46 16.20 -2.56
C VAL A 57 1.70 16.65 -1.13
N LYS A 58 1.65 17.93 -0.84
CA LYS A 58 1.72 18.45 0.54
C LYS A 58 0.31 18.83 0.98
N LEU A 59 -0.33 18.01 1.78
CA LEU A 59 -1.65 18.26 2.35
C LEU A 59 -1.59 18.78 3.79
N TRP A 60 -0.50 18.47 4.49
CA TRP A 60 -0.36 18.81 5.91
C TRP A 60 -0.13 20.31 6.17
N ASP A 61 0.27 21.06 5.16
CA ASP A 61 0.45 22.52 5.22
C ASP A 61 -0.77 23.32 4.73
N LYS A 62 -1.89 22.62 4.47
CA LYS A 62 -3.11 23.23 3.93
C LYS A 62 -4.21 23.22 4.96
N ASP A 63 -4.76 24.41 5.24
CA ASP A 63 -5.95 24.58 6.08
C ASP A 63 -7.21 24.21 5.27
N LEU A 64 -7.37 22.91 5.04
CA LEU A 64 -8.47 22.32 4.28
C LEU A 64 -9.07 21.17 5.09
N ASP A 65 -10.37 20.99 5.02
CA ASP A 65 -11.02 19.80 5.55
C ASP A 65 -10.73 18.56 4.69
N TYR A 66 -11.22 17.39 5.12
CA TYR A 66 -10.97 16.12 4.41
C TYR A 66 -11.46 16.15 2.95
N GLN A 67 -12.69 16.59 2.71
CA GLN A 67 -13.27 16.61 1.36
C GLN A 67 -12.57 17.64 0.46
N GLN A 68 -12.22 18.77 1.02
CA GLN A 68 -11.43 19.79 0.32
C GLN A 68 -10.03 19.27 -0.05
N LYS A 69 -9.39 18.45 0.81
CA LYS A 69 -8.11 17.81 0.49
C LYS A 69 -8.26 16.78 -0.65
N ILE A 70 -9.33 15.98 -0.65
CA ILE A 70 -9.62 15.07 -1.78
C ILE A 70 -9.82 15.87 -3.07
N LYS A 71 -10.65 16.90 -3.02
CA LYS A 71 -10.87 17.79 -4.18
C LYS A 71 -9.56 18.42 -4.66
N TYR A 72 -8.71 18.89 -3.74
CA TYR A 72 -7.40 19.44 -4.07
C TYR A 72 -6.53 18.43 -4.85
N ILE A 73 -6.52 17.14 -4.44
CA ILE A 73 -5.81 16.08 -5.17
C ILE A 73 -6.39 15.90 -6.57
N LEU A 74 -7.71 15.87 -6.70
CA LEU A 74 -8.37 15.73 -8.00
C LEU A 74 -8.05 16.89 -8.94
N ASP A 75 -7.82 18.08 -8.41
CA ASP A 75 -7.51 19.30 -9.19
C ASP A 75 -6.02 19.42 -9.56
N LEU A 76 -5.10 18.65 -8.93
CA LEU A 76 -3.67 18.71 -9.25
C LEU A 76 -3.41 18.53 -10.76
N PRO A 77 -2.49 19.28 -11.36
CA PRO A 77 -2.09 19.02 -12.75
C PRO A 77 -1.46 17.62 -12.87
N LEU A 78 -1.61 16.99 -14.02
CA LEU A 78 -0.85 15.77 -14.33
C LEU A 78 0.57 16.14 -14.76
N GLU A 79 1.55 15.39 -14.31
CA GLU A 79 2.97 15.53 -14.72
C GLU A 79 3.30 14.72 -15.96
N ASN A 80 2.51 13.69 -16.25
CA ASN A 80 2.69 12.79 -17.39
C ASN A 80 1.33 12.52 -18.05
N GLU A 81 1.37 12.08 -19.31
CA GLU A 81 0.18 11.59 -20.00
C GLU A 81 -0.32 10.28 -19.34
N ILE A 82 -1.65 10.10 -19.37
CA ILE A 82 -2.30 8.95 -18.76
C ILE A 82 -1.89 7.66 -19.47
N GLY A 83 -1.39 6.68 -18.73
CA GLY A 83 -1.01 5.37 -19.25
C GLY A 83 0.40 5.29 -19.86
N GLU A 84 1.15 6.37 -19.97
CA GLU A 84 2.44 6.38 -20.67
C GLU A 84 3.65 6.15 -19.76
N VAL A 85 3.57 6.60 -18.50
CA VAL A 85 4.68 6.52 -17.56
C VAL A 85 4.23 5.97 -16.22
N VAL A 86 4.99 5.02 -15.67
CA VAL A 86 4.85 4.63 -14.27
C VAL A 86 5.56 5.66 -13.41
N ASN A 87 4.78 6.48 -12.69
CA ASN A 87 5.27 7.45 -11.70
C ASN A 87 4.66 7.11 -10.33
N TYR A 88 5.46 6.51 -9.44
CA TYR A 88 5.00 6.12 -8.10
C TYR A 88 4.39 7.33 -7.38
N SER A 89 3.09 7.26 -7.07
CA SER A 89 2.30 8.41 -6.63
C SER A 89 1.45 8.09 -5.41
N ASP A 90 1.59 8.87 -4.33
CA ASP A 90 0.72 8.79 -3.15
C ASP A 90 -0.71 9.27 -3.44
N PRO A 91 -0.95 10.35 -4.20
CA PRO A 91 -2.27 10.74 -4.70
C PRO A 91 -3.11 9.58 -5.24
N ASN A 92 -2.53 8.68 -6.02
CA ASN A 92 -3.24 7.51 -6.56
C ASN A 92 -3.87 6.67 -5.45
N PHE A 93 -3.11 6.37 -4.42
CA PHE A 93 -3.56 5.50 -3.33
C PHE A 93 -4.44 6.23 -2.32
N ILE A 94 -4.29 7.54 -2.16
CA ILE A 94 -5.25 8.35 -1.41
C ILE A 94 -6.63 8.26 -2.08
N LEU A 95 -6.69 8.46 -3.40
CA LEU A 95 -7.93 8.37 -4.19
C LEU A 95 -8.51 6.93 -4.19
N LEU A 96 -7.68 5.89 -4.27
CA LEU A 96 -8.16 4.50 -4.15
C LEU A 96 -8.73 4.21 -2.76
N GLY A 97 -8.15 4.77 -1.69
CA GLY A 97 -8.70 4.67 -0.34
C GLY A 97 -10.06 5.35 -0.21
N GLU A 98 -10.20 6.55 -0.79
CA GLU A 98 -11.49 7.26 -0.86
C GLU A 98 -12.50 6.51 -1.73
N LEU A 99 -12.08 5.89 -2.84
CA LEU A 99 -12.93 5.04 -3.66
C LEU A 99 -13.54 3.89 -2.85
N VAL A 100 -12.73 3.21 -2.04
CA VAL A 100 -13.25 2.13 -1.17
C VAL A 100 -14.35 2.68 -0.25
N GLN A 101 -14.17 3.86 0.33
CA GLN A 101 -15.19 4.46 1.21
C GLN A 101 -16.48 4.79 0.45
N ARG A 102 -16.37 5.42 -0.72
CA ARG A 102 -17.53 5.80 -1.55
C ARG A 102 -18.35 4.59 -2.01
N VAL A 103 -17.67 3.53 -2.43
CA VAL A 103 -18.33 2.33 -2.99
C VAL A 103 -18.90 1.43 -1.89
N SER A 104 -18.20 1.28 -0.77
CA SER A 104 -18.62 0.38 0.31
C SER A 104 -19.55 1.02 1.33
N GLY A 105 -19.54 2.34 1.45
CA GLY A 105 -20.20 3.07 2.54
C GLY A 105 -19.51 2.94 3.90
N GLN A 106 -18.33 2.29 3.95
CA GLN A 106 -17.54 2.09 5.16
C GLN A 106 -16.23 2.87 5.05
N ASN A 107 -15.68 3.39 6.16
CA ASN A 107 -14.33 3.92 6.11
C ASN A 107 -13.32 2.78 5.84
N LEU A 108 -12.14 3.14 5.32
CA LEU A 108 -11.15 2.17 4.87
C LEU A 108 -10.67 1.21 5.98
N ASN A 109 -10.58 1.70 7.24
CA ASN A 109 -10.25 0.84 8.39
C ASN A 109 -11.33 -0.21 8.62
N GLN A 110 -12.61 0.20 8.67
CA GLN A 110 -13.71 -0.72 8.90
C GLN A 110 -13.82 -1.77 7.80
N PHE A 111 -13.75 -1.34 6.53
CA PHE A 111 -13.81 -2.25 5.39
C PHE A 111 -12.67 -3.29 5.42
N SER A 112 -11.43 -2.84 5.65
CA SER A 112 -10.28 -3.76 5.71
C SER A 112 -10.33 -4.69 6.92
N GLN A 113 -10.83 -4.23 8.06
CA GLN A 113 -11.07 -5.09 9.23
C GLN A 113 -12.05 -6.20 8.90
N ASP A 114 -13.20 -5.87 8.32
CA ASP A 114 -14.26 -6.83 8.09
C ASP A 114 -13.95 -7.82 6.94
N GLN A 115 -13.30 -7.33 5.87
CA GLN A 115 -13.07 -8.13 4.66
C GLN A 115 -11.73 -8.87 4.63
N ILE A 116 -10.73 -8.42 5.41
CA ILE A 116 -9.35 -8.92 5.32
C ILE A 116 -8.82 -9.34 6.69
N PHE A 117 -8.78 -8.42 7.67
CA PHE A 117 -8.00 -8.66 8.89
C PHE A 117 -8.70 -9.61 9.88
N LYS A 118 -9.98 -9.42 10.15
CA LYS A 118 -10.76 -10.35 10.98
C LYS A 118 -10.81 -11.77 10.39
N PRO A 119 -11.10 -11.96 9.08
CA PRO A 119 -11.04 -13.29 8.48
C PRO A 119 -9.68 -13.98 8.57
N LEU A 120 -8.58 -13.19 8.51
CA LEU A 120 -7.20 -13.67 8.69
C LEU A 120 -6.79 -13.81 10.16
N ASN A 121 -7.64 -13.41 11.11
CA ASN A 121 -7.30 -13.34 12.53
C ASN A 121 -6.06 -12.45 12.81
N MET A 122 -5.99 -11.29 12.15
CA MET A 122 -4.93 -10.29 12.31
C MET A 122 -5.32 -9.28 13.41
N GLN A 123 -5.26 -9.70 14.65
CA GLN A 123 -5.79 -8.96 15.82
C GLN A 123 -4.97 -7.72 16.21
N ASN A 124 -3.72 -7.61 15.75
CA ASN A 124 -2.82 -6.49 16.03
C ASN A 124 -2.59 -5.61 14.79
N THR A 125 -3.55 -5.61 13.88
CA THR A 125 -3.45 -4.87 12.62
C THR A 125 -4.60 -3.89 12.48
N ALA A 126 -4.31 -2.59 12.51
CA ALA A 126 -5.33 -1.54 12.41
C ALA A 126 -4.69 -0.19 12.05
N TYR A 127 -5.51 0.73 11.54
CA TYR A 127 -5.24 2.15 11.62
C TYR A 127 -5.46 2.65 13.04
N LYS A 128 -4.76 3.73 13.45
CA LYS A 128 -4.92 4.38 14.77
C LYS A 128 -4.89 3.32 15.89
N PRO A 129 -3.79 2.59 16.07
CA PRO A 129 -3.74 1.39 16.92
C PRO A 129 -4.17 1.65 18.35
N LEU A 130 -3.84 2.82 18.92
CA LEU A 130 -4.21 3.18 20.29
C LEU A 130 -5.72 3.39 20.49
N ALA A 131 -6.47 3.62 19.41
CA ALA A 131 -7.92 3.78 19.45
C ALA A 131 -8.67 2.51 19.02
N ASN A 132 -8.04 1.65 18.20
CA ASN A 132 -8.72 0.56 17.52
C ASN A 132 -8.27 -0.85 17.98
N LEU A 133 -7.24 -0.96 18.83
CA LEU A 133 -6.75 -2.24 19.37
C LEU A 133 -6.88 -2.22 20.89
N GLU A 134 -7.66 -3.15 21.45
CA GLU A 134 -8.03 -3.16 22.88
C GLU A 134 -6.84 -3.37 23.82
N GLU A 135 -5.87 -4.20 23.43
CA GLU A 135 -4.76 -4.61 24.32
C GLU A 135 -3.43 -3.92 23.98
N ILE A 136 -3.43 -2.92 23.09
CA ILE A 136 -2.19 -2.23 22.71
C ILE A 136 -1.92 -1.03 23.61
N SER A 137 -0.71 -0.90 24.09
CA SER A 137 -0.23 0.29 24.79
C SER A 137 0.92 0.94 24.04
N LYS A 138 1.11 2.23 24.24
CA LYS A 138 2.09 3.04 23.50
C LYS A 138 3.52 2.48 23.57
N ASN A 139 3.90 1.87 24.69
CA ASN A 139 5.22 1.26 24.89
C ASN A 139 5.45 -0.05 24.11
N LYS A 140 4.40 -0.63 23.51
CA LYS A 140 4.49 -1.79 22.62
C LYS A 140 4.59 -1.40 21.14
N ILE A 141 4.56 -0.11 20.83
CA ILE A 141 4.63 0.40 19.46
C ILE A 141 6.01 1.03 19.24
N ALA A 142 6.68 0.65 18.17
CA ALA A 142 7.96 1.24 17.79
C ALA A 142 7.83 2.75 17.54
N ALA A 143 8.71 3.53 18.15
CA ALA A 143 8.78 4.97 17.88
C ALA A 143 9.25 5.18 16.43
N ALA A 144 8.66 6.11 15.69
CA ALA A 144 9.11 6.45 14.34
C ALA A 144 10.24 7.49 14.41
N GLU A 145 9.98 8.76 14.18
CA GLU A 145 10.99 9.81 14.25
C GLU A 145 10.54 10.98 15.13
N TYR A 146 11.47 11.87 15.46
CA TYR A 146 11.09 13.19 15.99
C TYR A 146 10.59 14.05 14.83
N CYS A 147 9.30 14.29 14.82
CA CYS A 147 8.63 15.08 13.78
C CYS A 147 8.67 16.56 14.12
N SER A 148 9.44 17.35 13.37
CA SER A 148 9.53 18.80 13.57
C SER A 148 8.18 19.52 13.34
N PHE A 149 7.37 19.04 12.44
CA PHE A 149 6.02 19.57 12.17
C PHE A 149 5.07 19.39 13.37
N ARG A 150 5.20 18.27 14.10
CA ARG A 150 4.35 17.95 15.28
C ARG A 150 5.05 18.24 16.61
N ASP A 151 6.32 18.65 16.58
CA ASP A 151 7.19 18.94 17.71
C ASP A 151 7.20 17.81 18.77
N ARG A 152 7.26 16.56 18.32
CA ARG A 152 7.32 15.39 19.21
C ARG A 152 7.86 14.13 18.53
N MET A 153 8.29 13.18 19.35
CA MET A 153 8.55 11.80 18.90
C MET A 153 7.24 11.12 18.53
N ILE A 154 7.15 10.58 17.33
CA ILE A 154 5.95 9.91 16.83
C ILE A 154 5.91 8.47 17.33
N VAL A 155 4.88 8.14 18.13
CA VAL A 155 4.63 6.79 18.67
C VAL A 155 3.13 6.53 18.72
N GLY A 156 2.67 5.49 18.03
CA GLY A 156 1.25 5.09 18.02
C GLY A 156 0.34 5.96 17.16
N GLU A 157 0.91 6.92 16.45
CA GLU A 157 0.25 7.71 15.40
C GLU A 157 1.01 7.55 14.07
N VAL A 158 0.36 7.80 12.95
CA VAL A 158 0.97 7.62 11.64
C VAL A 158 2.15 8.55 11.44
N HIS A 159 3.26 8.00 10.93
CA HIS A 159 4.45 8.79 10.58
C HIS A 159 4.19 9.76 9.42
N ASP A 160 3.53 9.30 8.38
CA ASP A 160 3.25 10.04 7.14
C ASP A 160 2.41 11.29 7.41
N GLU A 161 2.91 12.46 7.02
CA GLU A 161 2.29 13.76 7.29
C GLU A 161 0.97 13.93 6.50
N ASN A 162 0.88 13.44 5.27
CA ASN A 162 -0.34 13.50 4.48
C ASN A 162 -1.44 12.62 5.08
N CYS A 163 -1.09 11.42 5.49
CA CYS A 163 -2.02 10.52 6.15
C CYS A 163 -2.50 11.11 7.49
N TYR A 164 -1.61 11.74 8.26
CA TYR A 164 -1.98 12.46 9.48
C TYR A 164 -2.98 13.58 9.19
N ALA A 165 -2.72 14.40 8.17
CA ALA A 165 -3.62 15.47 7.73
C ALA A 165 -4.97 14.98 7.19
N LEU A 166 -5.06 13.71 6.78
CA LEU A 166 -6.28 13.03 6.35
C LEU A 166 -6.98 12.25 7.49
N GLY A 167 -6.61 12.51 8.75
CA GLY A 167 -7.22 11.87 9.92
C GLY A 167 -6.66 10.49 10.25
N GLU A 168 -5.45 10.19 9.80
CA GLU A 168 -4.66 8.97 10.07
C GLU A 168 -5.21 7.68 9.41
N ILE A 169 -6.20 7.79 8.53
CA ILE A 169 -6.75 6.67 7.76
C ILE A 169 -6.67 7.06 6.28
N SER A 170 -5.75 6.46 5.55
CA SER A 170 -5.58 6.75 4.13
C SER A 170 -5.10 5.53 3.34
N GLY A 171 -5.38 5.50 2.05
CA GLY A 171 -5.00 4.37 1.20
C GLY A 171 -3.50 4.23 0.96
N HIS A 172 -2.71 5.26 1.17
CA HIS A 172 -1.26 5.23 0.90
C HIS A 172 -0.39 4.92 2.13
N ALA A 173 -0.88 5.19 3.35
CA ALA A 173 -0.15 5.02 4.60
C ALA A 173 -1.11 4.91 5.80
N GLY A 174 -0.60 4.60 7.00
CA GLY A 174 -1.33 4.63 8.27
C GLY A 174 -1.59 3.28 8.92
N LEU A 175 -1.35 2.16 8.24
CA LEU A 175 -1.54 0.85 8.83
C LEU A 175 -0.44 0.52 9.84
N PHE A 176 -0.82 0.03 11.01
CA PHE A 176 0.05 -0.61 12.00
C PHE A 176 -0.18 -2.10 12.01
N SER A 177 0.88 -2.86 12.21
CA SER A 177 0.82 -4.33 12.29
C SER A 177 2.06 -4.87 13.00
N ASN A 178 2.14 -6.21 13.13
CA ASN A 178 3.29 -6.93 13.65
C ASN A 178 3.65 -8.12 12.74
N LEU A 179 4.80 -8.75 13.03
CA LEU A 179 5.31 -9.87 12.24
C LEU A 179 4.32 -11.05 12.19
N ASN A 180 3.68 -11.37 13.32
CA ASN A 180 2.75 -12.49 13.40
C ASN A 180 1.55 -12.30 12.45
N ASP A 181 0.93 -11.14 12.47
CA ASP A 181 -0.22 -10.83 11.61
C ASP A 181 0.17 -10.75 10.14
N LEU A 182 1.30 -10.07 9.84
CA LEU A 182 1.80 -10.00 8.47
C LEU A 182 2.16 -11.38 7.90
N SER A 183 2.63 -12.32 8.75
CA SER A 183 2.89 -13.69 8.31
C SER A 183 1.63 -14.40 7.84
N LYS A 184 0.48 -14.15 8.46
CA LYS A 184 -0.81 -14.69 8.02
C LYS A 184 -1.21 -14.13 6.65
N PHE A 185 -1.03 -12.82 6.44
CA PHE A 185 -1.29 -12.17 5.16
C PHE A 185 -0.38 -12.70 4.05
N VAL A 186 0.93 -12.82 4.29
CA VAL A 186 1.89 -13.37 3.33
C VAL A 186 1.57 -14.83 3.00
N ARG A 187 1.28 -15.66 4.00
CA ARG A 187 0.87 -17.06 3.79
C ARG A 187 -0.44 -17.16 3.00
N MET A 188 -1.39 -16.27 3.23
CA MET A 188 -2.62 -16.19 2.43
C MET A 188 -2.30 -15.94 0.95
N LEU A 189 -1.37 -15.04 0.63
CA LEU A 189 -0.97 -14.79 -0.75
C LEU A 189 -0.23 -15.96 -1.38
N LEU A 190 0.73 -16.59 -0.67
CA LEU A 190 1.41 -17.82 -1.11
C LEU A 190 0.43 -18.96 -1.36
N ASN A 191 -0.58 -19.10 -0.51
CA ASN A 191 -1.66 -20.08 -0.65
C ASN A 191 -2.79 -19.61 -1.60
N LYS A 192 -2.46 -18.67 -2.51
CA LYS A 192 -3.37 -18.24 -3.59
C LYS A 192 -4.72 -17.73 -3.09
N GLY A 193 -4.69 -17.00 -1.96
CA GLY A 193 -5.85 -16.31 -1.41
C GLY A 193 -6.56 -17.02 -0.25
N THR A 194 -6.03 -18.15 0.22
CA THR A 194 -6.63 -18.95 1.30
C THR A 194 -5.71 -19.01 2.53
N TYR A 195 -6.28 -18.94 3.72
CA TYR A 195 -5.58 -19.11 5.00
C TYR A 195 -6.46 -19.89 5.98
N ASN A 196 -5.93 -20.99 6.55
CA ASN A 196 -6.65 -21.88 7.47
C ASN A 196 -8.07 -22.23 6.95
N ASP A 197 -8.16 -22.75 5.72
CA ASP A 197 -9.39 -23.12 5.01
C ASP A 197 -10.38 -21.98 4.73
N LYS A 198 -10.05 -20.76 5.14
CA LYS A 198 -10.84 -19.57 4.83
C LYS A 198 -10.35 -18.91 3.53
N LYS A 199 -11.25 -18.76 2.57
CA LYS A 199 -11.00 -17.99 1.35
C LYS A 199 -11.15 -16.50 1.66
N ILE A 200 -10.05 -15.76 1.56
CA ILE A 200 -9.99 -14.30 1.73
C ILE A 200 -10.15 -13.62 0.36
N LEU A 201 -9.33 -14.04 -0.58
CA LEU A 201 -9.39 -13.67 -2.00
C LEU A 201 -9.49 -14.94 -2.86
N SER A 202 -9.97 -14.82 -4.08
CA SER A 202 -9.93 -15.95 -5.01
C SER A 202 -8.52 -16.17 -5.56
N LYS A 203 -8.22 -17.41 -5.98
CA LYS A 203 -6.98 -17.72 -6.68
C LYS A 203 -6.78 -16.86 -7.93
N LEU A 204 -7.87 -16.58 -8.64
CA LEU A 204 -7.83 -15.74 -9.85
C LEU A 204 -7.52 -14.29 -9.49
N THR A 205 -8.08 -13.78 -8.40
CA THR A 205 -7.81 -12.43 -7.89
C THR A 205 -6.33 -12.27 -7.52
N VAL A 206 -5.76 -13.21 -6.75
CA VAL A 206 -4.33 -13.15 -6.39
C VAL A 206 -3.47 -13.21 -7.65
N LYS A 207 -3.76 -14.11 -8.59
CA LYS A 207 -3.04 -14.19 -9.87
C LYS A 207 -3.12 -12.88 -10.65
N THR A 208 -4.30 -12.28 -10.73
CA THR A 208 -4.54 -11.01 -11.44
C THR A 208 -3.82 -9.86 -10.76
N MET A 209 -3.87 -9.80 -9.42
CA MET A 209 -3.26 -8.74 -8.62
C MET A 209 -1.73 -8.72 -8.74
N THR A 210 -1.09 -9.88 -8.95
CA THR A 210 0.38 -10.02 -8.87
C THR A 210 1.08 -10.20 -10.23
N LYS A 211 0.33 -10.26 -11.35
CA LYS A 211 0.94 -10.30 -12.69
C LYS A 211 1.48 -8.93 -13.10
N ASN A 212 2.42 -8.90 -14.05
CA ASN A 212 2.86 -7.66 -14.67
C ASN A 212 1.72 -7.03 -15.51
N TRP A 213 1.44 -5.77 -15.26
CA TRP A 213 0.41 -4.99 -15.96
C TRP A 213 0.97 -3.86 -16.81
N THR A 214 2.28 -3.59 -16.71
CA THR A 214 2.95 -2.47 -17.37
C THR A 214 4.15 -2.93 -18.20
N GLU A 215 4.03 -4.10 -18.86
CA GLU A 215 5.11 -4.71 -19.66
C GLU A 215 5.65 -3.78 -20.75
N ASN A 216 4.79 -2.92 -21.30
CA ASN A 216 5.16 -1.98 -22.35
C ASN A 216 5.76 -0.66 -21.83
N LEU A 217 5.83 -0.49 -20.51
CA LEU A 217 6.38 0.69 -19.86
C LEU A 217 7.78 0.39 -19.30
N LYS A 218 8.57 1.44 -19.06
CA LYS A 218 9.94 1.30 -18.55
C LYS A 218 10.05 0.62 -17.18
N GLN A 219 8.99 0.65 -16.38
CA GLN A 219 8.96 0.05 -15.05
C GLN A 219 7.82 -0.95 -14.97
N ASN A 220 8.15 -2.17 -14.51
CA ASN A 220 7.18 -3.23 -14.33
C ASN A 220 6.39 -3.05 -13.02
N ARG A 221 5.06 -3.09 -13.11
CA ARG A 221 4.16 -3.04 -11.97
C ARG A 221 3.07 -4.10 -12.05
N ALA A 222 2.78 -4.69 -10.91
CA ALA A 222 1.51 -5.36 -10.67
C ALA A 222 0.51 -4.36 -10.07
N LEU A 223 -0.69 -4.79 -9.72
CA LEU A 223 -1.67 -3.90 -9.10
C LEU A 223 -1.22 -3.56 -7.67
N GLY A 224 -0.68 -2.38 -7.50
CA GLY A 224 -0.09 -1.88 -6.26
C GLY A 224 1.30 -2.43 -5.92
N TRP A 225 1.67 -3.62 -6.38
CA TRP A 225 2.91 -4.28 -6.05
C TRP A 225 4.05 -3.89 -6.99
N ASP A 226 5.25 -3.87 -6.44
CA ASP A 226 6.50 -3.82 -7.20
C ASP A 226 6.89 -5.24 -7.64
N LEU A 227 7.58 -5.35 -8.79
CA LEU A 227 8.02 -6.63 -9.35
C LEU A 227 9.53 -6.75 -9.32
N ILE A 228 10.01 -8.00 -9.17
CA ILE A 228 11.45 -8.29 -9.04
C ILE A 228 12.26 -7.83 -10.26
N ASN A 229 11.65 -7.87 -11.46
CA ASN A 229 12.30 -7.57 -12.73
C ASN A 229 12.57 -6.08 -12.97
N ASN A 230 12.39 -5.22 -11.97
CA ASN A 230 12.75 -3.82 -12.05
C ASN A 230 14.25 -3.61 -11.78
N PHE A 231 14.84 -2.66 -12.51
CA PHE A 231 16.22 -2.25 -12.26
C PHE A 231 16.39 -1.77 -10.81
N ARG A 232 17.37 -2.31 -10.09
CA ARG A 232 17.62 -2.05 -8.66
C ARG A 232 16.43 -2.40 -7.76
N SER A 233 15.74 -3.49 -8.05
CA SER A 233 14.67 -3.98 -7.17
C SER A 233 15.16 -4.14 -5.73
N SER A 234 14.35 -3.71 -4.77
CA SER A 234 14.63 -3.93 -3.35
C SER A 234 14.53 -5.40 -2.93
N GLY A 235 13.95 -6.27 -3.77
CA GLY A 235 13.91 -7.73 -3.60
C GLY A 235 15.21 -8.45 -3.94
N GLY A 236 16.23 -7.74 -4.46
CA GLY A 236 17.48 -8.37 -4.92
C GLY A 236 17.34 -8.98 -6.32
N ILE A 237 18.14 -10.00 -6.61
CA ILE A 237 18.23 -10.62 -7.94
C ILE A 237 18.11 -12.15 -7.92
N LEU A 238 18.00 -12.76 -6.74
CA LEU A 238 17.99 -14.22 -6.58
C LEU A 238 16.60 -14.83 -6.39
N PHE A 239 15.57 -13.99 -6.19
CA PHE A 239 14.18 -14.44 -6.23
C PHE A 239 13.77 -14.79 -7.67
N SER A 240 12.75 -15.61 -7.81
CA SER A 240 12.21 -15.97 -9.14
C SER A 240 11.60 -14.74 -9.84
N ASP A 241 11.41 -14.85 -11.15
CA ASP A 241 10.75 -13.85 -12.00
C ASP A 241 9.28 -13.56 -11.61
N LYS A 242 8.71 -14.41 -10.75
CA LYS A 242 7.34 -14.28 -10.23
C LYS A 242 7.27 -13.50 -8.92
N ALA A 243 8.42 -13.11 -8.37
CA ALA A 243 8.45 -12.42 -7.08
C ALA A 243 7.91 -10.99 -7.20
N PHE A 244 7.14 -10.63 -6.19
CA PHE A 244 6.56 -9.31 -6.02
C PHE A 244 6.69 -8.85 -4.58
N GLY A 245 6.69 -7.54 -4.36
CA GLY A 245 6.87 -7.01 -3.03
C GLY A 245 6.52 -5.53 -2.94
N HIS A 246 6.75 -4.96 -1.78
CA HIS A 246 6.64 -3.52 -1.56
C HIS A 246 7.50 -3.09 -0.38
N THR A 247 7.90 -1.83 -0.37
CA THR A 247 8.67 -1.23 0.74
C THR A 247 7.86 -0.15 1.44
N GLY A 248 8.17 0.06 2.73
CA GLY A 248 7.68 1.20 3.50
C GLY A 248 8.79 2.21 3.77
N PHE A 249 8.44 3.49 3.74
CA PHE A 249 9.36 4.60 4.00
C PHE A 249 10.04 4.48 5.36
N THR A 250 9.31 4.05 6.38
CA THR A 250 9.80 3.88 7.75
C THR A 250 10.81 2.75 7.94
N GLY A 251 11.06 1.93 6.91
CA GLY A 251 12.06 0.87 6.95
C GLY A 251 11.52 -0.54 6.72
N THR A 252 10.22 -0.70 6.63
CA THR A 252 9.56 -2.00 6.44
C THR A 252 9.61 -2.49 5.00
N SER A 253 9.56 -3.80 4.78
CA SER A 253 9.34 -4.41 3.45
C SER A 253 8.70 -5.79 3.55
N ILE A 254 7.99 -6.16 2.49
CA ILE A 254 7.48 -7.51 2.24
C ILE A 254 7.88 -7.88 0.82
N TRP A 255 8.49 -9.05 0.66
CA TRP A 255 8.73 -9.68 -0.63
C TRP A 255 8.22 -11.11 -0.61
N ILE A 256 7.54 -11.52 -1.66
CA ILE A 256 6.88 -12.81 -1.80
C ILE A 256 7.33 -13.41 -3.12
N ASP A 257 7.90 -14.60 -3.07
CA ASP A 257 8.29 -15.38 -4.22
C ASP A 257 7.47 -16.66 -4.31
N PRO A 258 6.43 -16.70 -5.14
CA PRO A 258 5.63 -17.91 -5.34
C PRO A 258 6.40 -19.05 -6.01
N GLY A 259 7.50 -18.75 -6.70
CA GLY A 259 8.34 -19.75 -7.35
C GLY A 259 9.10 -20.62 -6.35
N SER A 260 9.56 -20.00 -5.26
CA SER A 260 10.29 -20.65 -4.16
C SER A 260 9.41 -20.89 -2.93
N GLU A 261 8.11 -20.60 -3.00
CA GLU A 261 7.18 -20.63 -1.85
C GLU A 261 7.68 -19.81 -0.64
N LEU A 262 8.43 -18.74 -0.90
CA LEU A 262 9.13 -17.94 0.09
C LEU A 262 8.43 -16.58 0.29
N GLY A 263 8.23 -16.22 1.55
CA GLY A 263 7.81 -14.87 1.94
C GLY A 263 8.79 -14.28 2.95
N VAL A 264 9.28 -13.07 2.68
CA VAL A 264 10.19 -12.35 3.56
C VAL A 264 9.50 -11.08 4.05
N ILE A 265 9.35 -10.97 5.37
CA ILE A 265 8.84 -9.79 6.06
C ILE A 265 10.00 -9.19 6.84
N PHE A 266 10.38 -7.97 6.51
CA PHE A 266 11.48 -7.28 7.16
C PHE A 266 10.97 -5.98 7.79
N LEU A 267 10.88 -5.97 9.12
CA LEU A 267 10.38 -4.85 9.90
C LEU A 267 11.56 -4.16 10.58
N THR A 268 11.94 -3.02 10.07
CA THR A 268 12.94 -2.14 10.66
C THR A 268 12.36 -0.75 10.91
N ASN A 269 13.09 0.06 11.62
CA ASN A 269 12.71 1.43 11.93
C ASN A 269 13.85 2.39 11.56
N ARG A 270 14.09 2.55 10.25
CA ARG A 270 15.17 3.38 9.75
C ARG A 270 15.02 4.87 10.06
N VAL A 271 13.78 5.31 10.29
CA VAL A 271 13.47 6.73 10.55
C VAL A 271 13.67 7.15 12.00
N HIS A 272 14.03 6.20 12.89
CA HIS A 272 14.29 6.54 14.29
C HIS A 272 15.78 6.83 14.52
N PRO A 273 16.16 7.93 15.19
CA PRO A 273 15.30 9.05 15.60
C PRO A 273 15.04 10.06 14.47
N SER A 274 15.70 9.94 13.32
CA SER A 274 15.61 10.83 12.15
C SER A 274 15.50 10.02 10.85
N ARG A 275 14.83 10.57 9.83
CA ARG A 275 14.71 9.98 8.48
C ARG A 275 15.97 10.06 7.62
N ASP A 276 17.05 10.62 8.11
CA ASP A 276 18.27 10.85 7.34
C ASP A 276 19.04 9.55 7.02
N ASN A 277 18.84 8.49 7.82
CA ASN A 277 19.44 7.19 7.54
C ASN A 277 18.81 6.54 6.30
N VAL A 278 19.61 6.28 5.28
CA VAL A 278 19.21 5.66 4.01
C VAL A 278 19.85 4.29 3.74
N ASP A 279 20.60 3.75 4.69
CA ASP A 279 21.33 2.46 4.55
C ASP A 279 20.41 1.30 4.19
N ILE A 280 19.16 1.35 4.63
CA ILE A 280 18.13 0.35 4.32
C ILE A 280 17.95 0.12 2.81
N ILE A 281 18.22 1.14 1.97
CA ILE A 281 18.08 1.05 0.51
C ILE A 281 19.08 0.03 -0.05
N SER A 282 20.30 0.04 0.45
CA SER A 282 21.36 -0.89 0.03
C SER A 282 21.27 -2.24 0.77
N LEU A 283 20.74 -2.25 1.99
CA LEU A 283 20.65 -3.44 2.83
C LEU A 283 19.60 -4.42 2.33
N ARG A 284 18.40 -3.94 1.96
CA ARG A 284 17.28 -4.79 1.56
C ARG A 284 17.64 -5.79 0.44
N PRO A 285 18.16 -5.38 -0.73
CA PRO A 285 18.46 -6.34 -1.79
C PRO A 285 19.54 -7.35 -1.39
N ARG A 286 20.50 -6.95 -0.55
CA ARG A 286 21.54 -7.87 -0.04
C ARG A 286 20.96 -8.90 0.91
N LEU A 287 20.09 -8.48 1.83
CA LEU A 287 19.39 -9.37 2.76
C LEU A 287 18.51 -10.38 2.01
N HIS A 288 17.74 -9.93 1.03
CA HIS A 288 16.87 -10.81 0.25
C HIS A 288 17.68 -11.80 -0.58
N ASN A 289 18.80 -11.38 -1.18
CA ASN A 289 19.71 -12.30 -1.84
C ASN A 289 20.30 -13.35 -0.89
N LEU A 290 20.72 -12.94 0.31
CA LEU A 290 21.25 -13.86 1.31
C LEU A 290 20.20 -14.90 1.72
N ILE A 291 18.97 -14.47 1.99
CA ILE A 291 17.87 -15.35 2.36
C ILE A 291 17.54 -16.33 1.23
N ALA A 292 17.45 -15.84 0.00
CA ALA A 292 17.22 -16.70 -1.17
C ALA A 292 18.32 -17.74 -1.35
N ALA A 293 19.59 -17.35 -1.21
CA ALA A 293 20.73 -18.26 -1.37
C ALA A 293 20.84 -19.32 -0.27
N VAL A 294 20.34 -19.04 0.94
CA VAL A 294 20.41 -20.00 2.06
C VAL A 294 19.26 -20.99 2.05
N LEU A 295 18.09 -20.60 1.53
CA LEU A 295 16.86 -21.39 1.59
C LEU A 295 16.56 -22.16 0.30
N ASN A 296 17.25 -21.89 -0.79
CA ASN A 296 17.18 -22.59 -2.07
C ASN A 296 18.55 -23.12 -2.47
#